data_772e33bd38e3fbb1c389de4677067b94
#
_entry.id   772e33bd38e3fbb1c389de4677067b94
#
_cell.length_a   1.000
_cell.length_b   1.000
_cell.length_c   1.000
_cell.angle_alpha   90.00
_cell.angle_beta   90.00
_cell.angle_gamma   90.00
#
_symmetry.space_group_name_H-M   'P 1'
#
loop_
_entity.id
_entity.type
_entity.pdbx_description
1 polymer ?
#
loop_
_entity_poly.entity_id
_entity_poly.type
_entity_poly.pdbx_seq_one_letter_code
_entity_poly.pdbx_strand_id
1 'polypeptide(L)'
;DFRCGYCKRLHETLGTLNVKVIERPISVLGTRPISEAVICAPDRRRAVTQAYEGGAVTSAGSCDTSGLDANEAFARQHGFSGTPVIVREDGAVLHGYRPRDFLLSWIEGKAS
;
A
#
# COMPACT_ATOMS: atom_id res chain seq x y z
N ASP A 1 3.23 -3.55 1.92
CA ASP A 1 3.29 -4.93 2.40
C ASP A 1 2.45 -5.10 3.67
N PHE A 2 1.59 -6.11 3.70
CA PHE A 2 0.61 -6.31 4.78
C PHE A 2 1.20 -6.76 6.11
N ARG A 3 2.45 -7.16 6.16
CA ARG A 3 3.18 -7.47 7.40
C ARG A 3 4.13 -6.37 7.83
N CYS A 4 4.15 -5.28 7.11
CA CYS A 4 4.95 -4.11 7.46
C CYS A 4 4.17 -3.23 8.45
N GLY A 5 4.68 -3.06 9.66
CA GLY A 5 4.01 -2.27 10.69
C GLY A 5 3.86 -0.80 10.31
N TYR A 6 4.85 -0.21 9.66
CA TYR A 6 4.76 1.17 9.18
C TYR A 6 3.81 1.32 8.00
N CYS A 7 3.65 0.30 7.17
CA CYS A 7 2.63 0.29 6.11
C CYS A 7 1.23 0.32 6.70
N LYS A 8 1.00 -0.44 7.76
CA LYS A 8 -0.26 -0.42 8.50
C LYS A 8 -0.55 0.96 9.09
N ARG A 9 0.44 1.56 9.75
CA ARG A 9 0.31 2.92 10.30
C ARG A 9 0.01 3.95 9.22
N LEU A 10 0.68 3.85 8.09
CA LEU A 10 0.44 4.74 6.95
C LEU A 10 -0.98 4.59 6.42
N HIS A 11 -1.44 3.36 6.25
CA HIS A 11 -2.81 3.07 5.80
C HIS A 11 -3.85 3.72 6.75
N GLU A 12 -3.67 3.54 8.05
CA GLU A 12 -4.55 4.11 9.05
C GLU A 12 -4.51 5.65 9.03
N THR A 13 -3.31 6.24 8.95
CA THR A 13 -3.14 7.69 8.92
C THR A 13 -3.75 8.31 7.67
N LEU A 14 -3.50 7.74 6.50
CA LEU A 14 -4.07 8.22 5.24
C LEU A 14 -5.60 8.12 5.23
N GLY A 15 -6.16 7.14 5.92
CA GLY A 15 -7.60 6.99 6.08
C GLY A 15 -8.27 8.14 6.85
N THR A 16 -7.50 8.93 7.60
CA THR A 16 -8.00 10.13 8.30
C THR A 16 -7.92 11.39 7.46
N LEU A 17 -7.29 11.33 6.29
CA LEU A 17 -7.11 12.48 5.40
C LEU A 17 -8.13 12.42 4.26
N ASN A 18 -8.54 13.60 3.80
CA ASN A 18 -9.42 13.70 2.63
C ASN A 18 -8.58 13.72 1.35
N VAL A 19 -8.00 12.57 1.03
CA VAL A 19 -7.11 12.38 -0.14
C VAL A 19 -7.48 11.10 -0.86
N LYS A 20 -7.24 11.08 -2.17
CA LYS A 20 -7.37 9.86 -2.95
C LYS A 20 -6.10 9.03 -2.79
N VAL A 21 -6.25 7.78 -2.37
CA VAL A 21 -5.14 6.84 -2.20
C VAL A 21 -5.34 5.65 -3.13
N ILE A 22 -4.29 5.32 -3.88
CA ILE A 22 -4.23 4.08 -4.65
C ILE A 22 -3.15 3.23 -4.00
N GLU A 23 -3.57 2.13 -3.39
CA GLU A 23 -2.64 1.21 -2.73
C GLU A 23 -2.22 0.10 -3.70
N ARG A 24 -0.91 -0.10 -3.80
CA ARG A 24 -0.31 -1.11 -4.68
C ARG A 24 0.50 -2.08 -3.84
N PRO A 25 -0.05 -3.26 -3.50
CA PRO A 25 0.65 -4.21 -2.66
C PRO A 25 1.93 -4.72 -3.31
N ILE A 26 2.99 -4.80 -2.48
CA ILE A 26 4.22 -5.54 -2.79
C ILE A 26 4.52 -6.50 -1.64
N SER A 27 5.23 -7.57 -1.92
CA SER A 27 5.38 -8.69 -1.00
C SER A 27 6.84 -8.96 -0.67
N VAL A 28 7.46 -8.03 0.07
CA VAL A 28 8.86 -8.15 0.47
C VAL A 28 9.06 -9.01 1.72
N LEU A 29 7.98 -9.26 2.50
CA LEU A 29 8.01 -10.02 3.73
C LEU A 29 7.24 -11.35 3.63
N GLY A 30 7.22 -11.97 2.46
CA GLY A 30 6.54 -13.24 2.25
C GLY A 30 5.01 -13.15 2.26
N THR A 31 4.45 -12.02 1.88
CA THR A 31 3.01 -11.75 1.96
C THR A 31 2.26 -11.96 0.65
N ARG A 32 2.88 -12.61 -0.35
CA ARG A 32 2.24 -12.82 -1.65
C ARG A 32 0.86 -13.49 -1.55
N PRO A 33 0.65 -14.54 -0.73
CA PRO A 33 -0.69 -15.13 -0.60
C PRO A 33 -1.72 -14.15 -0.05
N ILE A 34 -1.34 -13.28 0.89
CA ILE A 34 -2.23 -12.25 1.43
C ILE A 34 -2.57 -11.22 0.35
N SER A 35 -1.58 -10.77 -0.40
CA SER A 35 -1.78 -9.80 -1.49
C SER A 35 -2.70 -10.38 -2.57
N GLU A 36 -2.55 -11.65 -2.91
CA GLU A 36 -3.42 -12.33 -3.88
C GLU A 36 -4.86 -12.41 -3.37
N ALA A 37 -5.06 -12.73 -2.10
CA ALA A 37 -6.38 -12.75 -1.51
C ALA A 37 -7.05 -11.37 -1.54
N VAL A 38 -6.29 -10.31 -1.27
CA VAL A 38 -6.80 -8.93 -1.31
C VAL A 38 -7.21 -8.54 -2.72
N ILE A 39 -6.36 -8.77 -3.72
CA ILE A 39 -6.66 -8.35 -5.10
C ILE A 39 -7.83 -9.13 -5.70
N CYS A 40 -8.04 -10.36 -5.24
CA CYS A 40 -9.15 -11.22 -5.67
C CYS A 40 -10.41 -11.07 -4.81
N ALA A 41 -10.40 -10.18 -3.83
CA ALA A 41 -11.55 -9.95 -2.96
C ALA A 41 -12.63 -9.15 -3.69
N PRO A 42 -13.92 -9.44 -3.41
CA PRO A 42 -15.04 -8.68 -3.99
C PRO A 42 -15.05 -7.22 -3.52
N ASP A 43 -14.63 -6.96 -2.29
CA ASP A 43 -14.47 -5.61 -1.74
C ASP A 43 -13.01 -5.41 -1.33
N ARG A 44 -12.22 -4.81 -2.22
CA ARG A 44 -10.79 -4.64 -2.01
C ARG A 44 -10.45 -3.69 -0.88
N ARG A 45 -11.22 -2.63 -0.67
CA ARG A 45 -10.99 -1.70 0.44
C ARG A 45 -11.11 -2.39 1.78
N ARG A 46 -12.17 -3.17 1.94
CA ARG A 46 -12.38 -3.95 3.15
C ARG A 46 -11.30 -5.00 3.34
N ALA A 47 -10.90 -5.65 2.25
CA ALA A 47 -9.86 -6.67 2.27
C ALA A 47 -8.51 -6.10 2.71
N VAL A 48 -8.13 -4.92 2.24
CA VAL A 48 -6.90 -4.23 2.66
C VAL A 48 -6.91 -4.00 4.17
N THR A 49 -8.00 -3.47 4.70
CA THR A 49 -8.15 -3.24 6.14
C THR A 49 -8.06 -4.54 6.92
N GLN A 50 -8.77 -5.58 6.49
CA GLN A 50 -8.71 -6.90 7.11
C GLN A 50 -7.30 -7.48 7.12
N ALA A 51 -6.57 -7.35 6.01
CA ALA A 51 -5.20 -7.84 5.89
C ALA A 51 -4.27 -7.14 6.88
N TYR A 52 -4.37 -5.82 7.02
CA TYR A 52 -3.57 -5.07 7.98
C TYR A 52 -3.93 -5.38 9.43
N GLU A 53 -5.16 -5.72 9.70
CA GLU A 53 -5.61 -6.13 11.04
C GLU A 53 -5.19 -7.56 11.39
N GLY A 54 -4.61 -8.29 10.45
CA GLY A 54 -4.20 -9.69 10.66
C GLY A 54 -5.34 -10.68 10.61
N GLY A 55 -6.52 -10.25 10.16
CA GLY A 55 -7.68 -11.11 10.01
C GLY A 55 -7.68 -11.89 8.70
N ALA A 56 -8.60 -12.83 8.60
CA ALA A 56 -8.81 -13.58 7.38
C ALA A 56 -9.43 -12.66 6.31
N VAL A 57 -8.85 -12.68 5.11
CA VAL A 57 -9.37 -11.90 3.98
C VAL A 57 -10.39 -12.74 3.22
N THR A 58 -11.58 -12.18 3.05
CA THR A 58 -12.62 -12.82 2.24
C THR A 58 -12.25 -12.66 0.77
N SER A 59 -12.00 -13.79 0.09
CA SER A 59 -11.64 -13.82 -1.33
C SER A 59 -12.71 -14.54 -2.13
N ALA A 60 -12.92 -14.09 -3.37
CA ALA A 60 -13.84 -14.75 -4.30
C ALA A 60 -13.19 -15.96 -5.00
N GLY A 61 -11.98 -16.33 -4.65
CA GLY A 61 -11.21 -17.40 -5.29
C GLY A 61 -10.05 -16.87 -6.13
N SER A 62 -9.70 -17.58 -7.19
CA SER A 62 -8.59 -17.18 -8.06
C SER A 62 -9.01 -16.08 -9.02
N CYS A 63 -8.08 -15.15 -9.29
CA CYS A 63 -8.25 -14.11 -10.30
C CYS A 63 -6.92 -13.78 -10.94
N ASP A 64 -6.89 -12.83 -11.88
CA ASP A 64 -5.66 -12.35 -12.49
C ASP A 64 -4.85 -11.55 -11.46
N THR A 65 -3.67 -12.06 -11.09
CA THR A 65 -2.76 -11.44 -10.13
C THR A 65 -1.56 -10.78 -10.80
N SER A 66 -1.57 -10.60 -12.11
CA SER A 66 -0.47 -9.99 -12.85
C SER A 66 -0.17 -8.55 -12.42
N GLY A 67 -1.16 -7.86 -11.87
CA GLY A 67 -0.97 -6.52 -11.30
C GLY A 67 0.02 -6.51 -10.12
N LEU A 68 0.07 -7.58 -9.35
CA LEU A 68 1.05 -7.71 -8.26
C LEU A 68 2.47 -7.86 -8.81
N ASP A 69 2.64 -8.61 -9.88
CA ASP A 69 3.94 -8.75 -10.54
C ASP A 69 4.40 -7.40 -11.11
N ALA A 70 3.49 -6.64 -11.69
CA ALA A 70 3.77 -5.30 -12.18
C ALA A 70 4.19 -4.35 -11.06
N ASN A 71 3.54 -4.40 -9.90
CA ASN A 71 3.91 -3.60 -8.73
C ASN A 71 5.33 -3.91 -8.27
N GLU A 72 5.70 -5.18 -8.21
CA GLU A 72 7.02 -5.60 -7.78
C GLU A 72 8.10 -5.24 -8.81
N ALA A 73 7.80 -5.37 -10.10
CA ALA A 73 8.70 -4.93 -11.16
C ALA A 73 8.94 -3.42 -11.09
N PHE A 74 7.90 -2.63 -10.88
CA PHE A 74 8.00 -1.18 -10.71
C PHE A 74 8.89 -0.82 -9.52
N ALA A 75 8.70 -1.48 -8.38
CA ALA A 75 9.51 -1.25 -7.19
C ALA A 75 11.00 -1.54 -7.45
N ARG A 76 11.30 -2.65 -8.13
CA ARG A 76 12.69 -2.98 -8.51
C ARG A 76 13.29 -1.96 -9.45
N GLN A 77 12.55 -1.53 -10.48
CA GLN A 77 13.02 -0.55 -11.46
C GLN A 77 13.36 0.79 -10.83
N HIS A 78 12.62 1.19 -9.80
CA HIS A 78 12.81 2.47 -9.13
C HIS A 78 13.65 2.38 -7.85
N GLY A 79 14.24 1.22 -7.58
CA GLY A 79 15.11 1.04 -6.42
C GLY A 79 14.39 1.11 -5.08
N PHE A 80 13.10 0.77 -5.04
CA PHE A 80 12.32 0.74 -3.80
C PHE A 80 12.66 -0.55 -3.04
N SER A 81 13.60 -0.47 -2.10
CA SER A 81 14.10 -1.62 -1.36
C SER A 81 13.37 -1.87 -0.05
N GLY A 82 12.53 -0.94 0.38
CA GLY A 82 11.76 -1.05 1.62
C GLY A 82 10.33 -0.55 1.47
N THR A 83 9.55 -0.66 2.54
CA THR A 83 8.16 -0.23 2.58
C THR A 83 7.87 0.57 3.85
N PRO A 84 6.90 1.47 3.85
CA PRO A 84 6.12 1.91 2.69
C PRO A 84 6.88 2.89 1.80
N VAL A 85 6.43 3.04 0.55
CA VAL A 85 6.87 4.09 -0.35
C VAL A 85 5.64 4.81 -0.86
N ILE A 86 5.68 6.13 -0.86
CA ILE A 86 4.59 6.96 -1.35
C ILE A 86 5.05 7.71 -2.58
N VAL A 87 4.26 7.66 -3.64
CA VAL A 87 4.50 8.43 -4.87
C VAL A 87 3.38 9.45 -4.99
N ARG A 88 3.77 10.72 -5.04
CA ARG A 88 2.84 11.82 -5.22
C ARG A 88 2.51 11.97 -6.73
N GLU A 89 1.39 12.61 -7.02
CA GLU A 89 0.90 12.78 -8.37
C GLU A 89 1.92 13.42 -9.33
N ASP A 90 2.75 14.33 -8.82
CA ASP A 90 3.80 15.00 -9.61
C ASP A 90 5.08 14.16 -9.77
N GLY A 91 5.11 12.95 -9.23
CA GLY A 91 6.25 12.05 -9.29
C GLY A 91 7.20 12.13 -8.09
N ALA A 92 6.96 13.03 -7.15
CA ALA A 92 7.77 13.10 -5.92
C ALA A 92 7.60 11.81 -5.11
N VAL A 93 8.68 11.33 -4.52
CA VAL A 93 8.72 10.07 -3.78
C VAL A 93 9.11 10.32 -2.33
N LEU A 94 8.38 9.67 -1.43
CA LEU A 94 8.66 9.70 0.01
C LEU A 94 8.84 8.26 0.48
N HIS A 95 10.00 7.98 1.08
CA HIS A 95 10.32 6.67 1.62
C HIS A 95 10.00 6.61 3.12
N GLY A 96 9.25 5.61 3.51
CA GLY A 96 8.90 5.35 4.90
C GLY A 96 7.69 6.15 5.39
N TYR A 97 7.33 5.87 6.64
CA TYR A 97 6.20 6.52 7.30
C TYR A 97 6.59 7.93 7.79
N ARG A 98 5.63 8.84 7.72
CA ARG A 98 5.73 10.17 8.37
C ARG A 98 4.42 10.46 9.12
N PRO A 99 4.46 11.32 10.16
CA PRO A 99 3.26 11.72 10.88
C PRO A 99 2.24 12.44 10.00
N ARG A 100 1.00 12.45 10.45
CA ARG A 100 -0.15 12.98 9.71
C ARG A 100 0.06 14.39 9.16
N ASP A 101 0.56 15.31 9.99
CA ASP A 101 0.73 16.71 9.56
C ASP A 101 1.79 16.86 8.49
N PHE A 102 2.87 16.11 8.59
CA PHE A 102 3.90 16.08 7.54
C PHE A 102 3.32 15.52 6.24
N LEU A 103 2.59 14.42 6.32
CA LEU A 103 1.98 13.79 5.14
C LEU A 103 1.02 14.72 4.44
N LEU A 104 0.18 15.42 5.18
CA LEU A 104 -0.77 16.36 4.61
C LEU A 104 -0.05 17.48 3.85
N SER A 105 0.96 18.10 4.46
CA SER A 105 1.76 19.14 3.81
C SER A 105 2.49 18.61 2.57
N TRP A 106 3.07 17.41 2.67
CA TRP A 106 3.78 16.81 1.55
C TRP A 106 2.85 16.48 0.39
N ILE A 107 1.66 15.93 0.68
CA ILE A 107 0.66 15.61 -0.34
C ILE A 107 0.18 16.90 -1.04
N GLU A 108 0.07 17.98 -0.30
CA GLU A 108 -0.31 19.29 -0.86
C GLU A 108 0.85 19.99 -1.59
N GLY A 109 2.05 19.40 -1.61
CA GLY A 109 3.23 19.98 -2.25
C GLY A 109 3.92 21.07 -1.43
N LYS A 110 3.63 21.18 -0.13
CA LYS A 110 4.17 22.24 0.74
C LYS A 110 5.43 21.80 1.51
N ALA A 111 5.70 20.49 1.58
CA ALA A 111 6.89 19.93 2.19
C ALA A 111 7.69 19.17 1.15
N SER A 112 9.01 19.18 1.30
CA SER A 112 9.93 18.48 0.37
C SER A 112 10.39 17.14 0.93
#